data_7e0e029490ad1687ab7f21d8e193cd30
#
_entry.id   7e0e029490ad1687ab7f21d8e193cd30
#
_cell.length_a   1.000
_cell.length_b   1.000
_cell.length_c   1.000
_cell.angle_alpha   90.00
_cell.angle_beta   90.00
_cell.angle_gamma   90.00
#
_symmetry.space_group_name_H-M   'P 1'
#
loop_
_entity.id
_entity.type
_entity.pdbx_description
1 polymer ?
#
loop_
_entity_poly.entity_id
_entity_poly.type
_entity_poly.pdbx_seq_one_letter_code
_entity_poly.pdbx_strand_id
1 'polypeptide(L)'
;MNQAPDFELSYMFSDDTFRLSEQKGKATILTFWASWCPDSSRDLPKKEQLYKTMNHEQIEMYTINVTGRERNEEEAVKYAEQFLTQPTLVDRGRDIYDLYNCDGVPSTIIIDREGKIVASFGDKAPFLDVVEAIGKVI
;
A
#
# COMPACT_ATOMS: atom_id res chain seq x y z
N MET A 1 11.25 -17.34 -0.20
CA MET A 1 10.60 -16.03 -0.29
C MET A 1 10.91 -15.40 -1.63
N ASN A 2 9.95 -14.74 -2.20
CA ASN A 2 10.06 -14.18 -3.54
C ASN A 2 10.54 -12.73 -3.49
N GLN A 3 11.44 -12.39 -4.41
CA GLN A 3 11.81 -11.00 -4.62
C GLN A 3 10.57 -10.22 -5.06
N ALA A 4 10.30 -9.09 -4.42
CA ALA A 4 9.19 -8.24 -4.81
C ALA A 4 9.47 -7.66 -6.20
N PRO A 5 8.52 -7.76 -7.16
CA PRO A 5 8.71 -7.15 -8.47
C PRO A 5 8.93 -5.65 -8.36
N ASP A 6 9.97 -5.14 -9.02
CA ASP A 6 10.21 -3.70 -9.04
C ASP A 6 9.13 -2.99 -9.85
N PHE A 7 8.84 -1.77 -9.46
CA PHE A 7 7.90 -0.93 -10.21
C PHE A 7 8.16 0.54 -9.95
N GLU A 8 7.61 1.37 -10.81
CA GLU A 8 7.65 2.82 -10.69
C GLU A 8 6.25 3.36 -10.88
N LEU A 9 5.80 4.18 -9.94
CA LEU A 9 4.48 4.82 -9.99
C LEU A 9 4.59 6.27 -9.59
N SER A 10 3.71 7.10 -10.15
CA SER A 10 3.62 8.51 -9.77
C SER A 10 2.95 8.67 -8.42
N TYR A 11 3.39 9.65 -7.65
CA TYR A 11 2.66 10.10 -6.46
C TYR A 11 1.38 10.82 -6.89
N MET A 12 0.32 10.68 -6.10
CA MET A 12 -0.97 11.31 -6.42
C MET A 12 -0.90 12.83 -6.31
N PHE A 13 -0.14 13.36 -5.37
CA PHE A 13 -0.13 14.79 -5.03
C PHE A 13 1.17 15.51 -5.35
N SER A 14 2.05 14.92 -6.14
CA SER A 14 3.27 15.58 -6.57
C SER A 14 3.69 15.07 -7.95
N ASP A 15 4.68 15.71 -8.55
CA ASP A 15 5.23 15.30 -9.83
C ASP A 15 6.33 14.25 -9.68
N ASP A 16 6.63 13.85 -8.44
CA ASP A 16 7.65 12.86 -8.17
C ASP A 16 7.17 11.46 -8.50
N THR A 17 8.11 10.55 -8.70
CA THR A 17 7.83 9.13 -8.90
C THR A 17 8.47 8.31 -7.79
N PHE A 18 7.81 7.21 -7.47
CA PHE A 18 8.28 6.21 -6.51
C PHE A 18 8.82 5.01 -7.29
N ARG A 19 9.99 4.50 -6.86
CA ARG A 19 10.54 3.26 -7.41
C ARG A 19 10.84 2.32 -6.25
N LEU A 20 10.28 1.12 -6.28
CA LEU A 20 10.41 0.17 -5.17
C LEU A 20 11.87 -0.21 -4.90
N SER A 21 12.67 -0.42 -5.95
CA SER A 21 14.06 -0.83 -5.77
C SER A 21 14.91 0.18 -5.00
N GLU A 22 14.47 1.42 -4.92
CA GLU A 22 15.16 2.46 -4.16
C GLU A 22 14.83 2.42 -2.66
N GLN A 23 13.92 1.53 -2.24
CA GLN A 23 13.49 1.43 -0.85
C GLN A 23 14.25 0.37 -0.04
N LYS A 24 15.23 -0.31 -0.63
CA LYS A 24 16.02 -1.33 0.08
C LYS A 24 16.71 -0.72 1.30
N GLY A 25 16.73 -1.51 2.37
CA GLY A 25 17.25 -1.05 3.65
C GLY A 25 16.14 -0.72 4.64
N LYS A 26 14.90 -0.53 4.14
CA LYS A 26 13.72 -0.35 4.97
C LYS A 26 12.68 -1.39 4.59
N ALA A 27 11.92 -1.86 5.57
CA ALA A 27 10.74 -2.67 5.28
C ALA A 27 9.70 -1.77 4.62
N THR A 28 8.96 -2.30 3.68
CA THR A 28 7.96 -1.54 2.92
C THR A 28 6.61 -2.21 2.99
N ILE A 29 5.57 -1.45 3.30
CA ILE A 29 4.21 -1.95 3.33
C ILE A 29 3.41 -1.23 2.26
N LEU A 30 2.83 -2.01 1.35
CA LEU A 30 2.00 -1.48 0.27
C LEU A 30 0.55 -1.85 0.55
N THR A 31 -0.34 -0.85 0.52
CA THR A 31 -1.78 -1.07 0.67
C THR A 31 -2.48 -0.62 -0.61
N PHE A 32 -3.07 -1.57 -1.32
CA PHE A 32 -3.87 -1.30 -2.51
C PHE A 32 -5.30 -1.02 -2.09
N TRP A 33 -5.93 0.02 -2.65
CA TRP A 33 -7.27 0.44 -2.22
C TRP A 33 -8.07 1.08 -3.34
N ALA A 34 -9.39 1.16 -3.12
CA ALA A 34 -10.30 1.90 -3.98
C ALA A 34 -11.27 2.68 -3.08
N SER A 35 -11.62 3.91 -3.49
CA SER A 35 -12.36 4.84 -2.63
C SER A 35 -13.79 4.40 -2.33
N TRP A 36 -14.43 3.67 -3.27
CA TRP A 36 -15.81 3.23 -3.10
C TRP A 36 -15.96 1.98 -2.24
N CYS A 37 -14.86 1.30 -1.95
CA CYS A 37 -14.90 -0.01 -1.30
C CYS A 37 -15.06 0.12 0.22
N PRO A 38 -16.13 -0.44 0.82
CA PRO A 38 -16.31 -0.38 2.27
C PRO A 38 -15.17 -1.02 3.05
N ASP A 39 -14.60 -2.11 2.53
CA ASP A 39 -13.48 -2.79 3.20
C ASP A 39 -12.23 -1.90 3.22
N SER A 40 -11.95 -1.17 2.13
CA SER A 40 -10.87 -0.19 2.09
C SER A 40 -11.11 0.92 3.11
N SER A 41 -12.34 1.43 3.18
CA SER A 41 -12.70 2.50 4.12
C SER A 41 -12.59 2.08 5.58
N ARG A 42 -12.72 0.79 5.87
CA ARG A 42 -12.52 0.28 7.23
C ARG A 42 -11.06 0.04 7.56
N ASP A 43 -10.28 -0.39 6.57
CA ASP A 43 -8.87 -0.74 6.76
C ASP A 43 -7.96 0.48 6.82
N LEU A 44 -8.15 1.45 5.93
CA LEU A 44 -7.26 2.60 5.80
C LEU A 44 -7.12 3.42 7.09
N PRO A 45 -8.18 3.71 7.85
CA PRO A 45 -8.00 4.43 9.12
C PRO A 45 -7.10 3.69 10.12
N LYS A 46 -7.17 2.38 10.13
CA LYS A 46 -6.30 1.56 10.99
C LYS A 46 -4.85 1.65 10.55
N LYS A 47 -4.62 1.62 9.23
CA LYS A 47 -3.29 1.81 8.64
C LYS A 47 -2.73 3.20 8.94
N GLU A 48 -3.59 4.24 8.92
CA GLU A 48 -3.19 5.60 9.25
C GLU A 48 -2.72 5.71 10.70
N GLN A 49 -3.42 5.07 11.63
CA GLN A 49 -3.00 5.07 13.03
C GLN A 49 -1.64 4.38 13.19
N LEU A 50 -1.46 3.27 12.51
CA LEU A 50 -0.19 2.55 12.53
C LEU A 50 0.94 3.42 11.94
N TYR A 51 0.68 4.06 10.81
CA TYR A 51 1.65 4.93 10.15
C TYR A 51 2.15 6.05 11.07
N LYS A 52 1.24 6.64 11.85
CA LYS A 52 1.59 7.75 12.75
C LYS A 52 2.48 7.34 13.91
N THR A 53 2.49 6.06 14.25
CA THR A 53 3.21 5.56 15.42
C THR A 53 4.48 4.80 15.09
N MET A 54 4.75 4.50 13.81
CA MET A 54 5.88 3.67 13.44
C MET A 54 7.20 4.46 13.34
N ASN A 55 8.30 3.72 13.41
CA ASN A 55 9.64 4.27 13.23
C ASN A 55 9.98 4.29 11.73
N HIS A 56 9.89 5.45 11.11
CA HIS A 56 10.12 5.62 9.68
C HIS A 56 11.57 5.41 9.23
N GLU A 57 12.49 5.24 10.17
CA GLU A 57 13.87 4.88 9.81
C GLU A 57 13.98 3.40 9.46
N GLN A 58 13.06 2.57 9.96
CA GLN A 58 13.09 1.12 9.77
C GLN A 58 12.05 0.63 8.78
N ILE A 59 10.94 1.33 8.66
CA ILE A 59 9.78 0.86 7.90
C ILE A 59 9.03 2.04 7.30
N GLU A 60 8.57 1.88 6.07
CA GLU A 60 7.73 2.87 5.43
C GLU A 60 6.45 2.25 4.88
N MET A 61 5.39 3.03 4.85
CA MET A 61 4.09 2.63 4.31
C MET A 61 3.72 3.50 3.14
N TYR A 62 3.19 2.86 2.11
CA TYR A 62 2.67 3.54 0.92
C TYR A 62 1.30 2.98 0.61
N THR A 63 0.39 3.84 0.18
CA THR A 63 -0.88 3.37 -0.36
C THR A 63 -0.84 3.47 -1.88
N ILE A 64 -1.53 2.55 -2.55
CA ILE A 64 -1.62 2.54 -4.01
C ILE A 64 -3.10 2.53 -4.37
N ASN A 65 -3.56 3.63 -4.96
CA ASN A 65 -4.93 3.68 -5.46
C ASN A 65 -5.02 2.93 -6.79
N VAL A 66 -5.86 1.91 -6.83
CA VAL A 66 -6.03 1.09 -8.02
C VAL A 66 -7.04 1.76 -8.94
N THR A 67 -6.55 2.59 -9.87
CA THR A 67 -7.42 3.39 -10.74
C THR A 67 -8.32 2.51 -11.61
N GLY A 68 -7.85 1.34 -12.01
CA GLY A 68 -8.66 0.39 -12.78
C GLY A 68 -9.83 -0.20 -12.01
N ARG A 69 -9.90 0.02 -10.69
CA ARG A 69 -11.01 -0.41 -9.86
C ARG A 69 -11.81 0.77 -9.30
N GLU A 70 -11.46 1.98 -9.68
CA GLU A 70 -12.23 3.15 -9.28
C GLU A 70 -13.42 3.35 -10.23
N ARG A 71 -14.49 3.92 -9.69
CA ARG A 71 -15.64 4.35 -10.47
C ARG A 71 -15.43 5.77 -11.01
N ASN A 72 -14.68 6.58 -10.26
CA ASN A 72 -14.41 7.97 -10.57
C ASN A 72 -13.11 8.38 -9.89
N GLU A 73 -12.12 8.77 -10.70
CA GLU A 73 -10.80 9.14 -10.17
C GLU A 73 -10.83 10.34 -9.23
N GLU A 74 -11.78 11.27 -9.43
CA GLU A 74 -11.91 12.44 -8.55
C GLU A 74 -12.29 12.02 -7.14
N GLU A 75 -13.08 10.97 -6.98
CA GLU A 75 -13.46 10.46 -5.67
C GLU A 75 -12.26 9.89 -4.93
N ALA A 76 -11.34 9.24 -5.64
CA ALA A 76 -10.12 8.73 -5.03
C ALA A 76 -9.25 9.87 -4.52
N VAL A 77 -9.09 10.93 -5.31
CA VAL A 77 -8.32 12.10 -4.90
C VAL A 77 -8.93 12.76 -3.67
N LYS A 78 -10.25 12.94 -3.66
CA LYS A 78 -10.95 13.52 -2.51
C LYS A 78 -10.78 12.68 -1.26
N TYR A 79 -10.89 11.36 -1.40
CA TYR A 79 -10.71 10.44 -0.28
C TYR A 79 -9.29 10.59 0.31
N ALA A 80 -8.29 10.56 -0.55
CA ALA A 80 -6.90 10.64 -0.11
C ALA A 80 -6.60 11.99 0.55
N GLU A 81 -7.08 13.11 -0.02
CA GLU A 81 -6.90 14.42 0.57
C GLU A 81 -7.50 14.50 1.97
N GLN A 82 -8.65 13.90 2.16
CA GLN A 82 -9.40 14.01 3.40
C GLN A 82 -8.93 13.04 4.48
N PHE A 83 -8.52 11.83 4.11
CA PHE A 83 -8.31 10.75 5.08
C PHE A 83 -6.91 10.18 5.14
N LEU A 84 -6.04 10.42 4.17
CA LEU A 84 -4.72 9.79 4.13
C LEU A 84 -3.59 10.78 4.35
N THR A 85 -2.70 10.45 5.29
CA THR A 85 -1.43 11.16 5.45
C THR A 85 -0.26 10.31 4.93
N GLN A 86 -0.48 9.00 4.73
CA GLN A 86 0.50 8.14 4.11
C GLN A 86 0.78 8.61 2.68
N PRO A 87 2.03 8.47 2.21
CA PRO A 87 2.32 8.71 0.80
C PRO A 87 1.42 7.84 -0.08
N THR A 88 0.79 8.45 -1.08
CA THR A 88 -0.17 7.77 -1.94
C THR A 88 0.30 7.78 -3.38
N LEU A 89 0.36 6.58 -3.96
CA LEU A 89 0.76 6.33 -5.34
C LEU A 89 -0.48 6.00 -6.17
N VAL A 90 -0.35 6.16 -7.48
CA VAL A 90 -1.46 5.93 -8.42
C VAL A 90 -1.08 4.80 -9.37
N ASP A 91 -1.84 3.70 -9.35
CA ASP A 91 -1.62 2.59 -10.25
C ASP A 91 -1.99 3.00 -11.69
N ARG A 92 -1.32 2.41 -12.66
CA ARG A 92 -1.69 2.55 -14.07
C ARG A 92 -2.77 1.51 -14.37
N GLY A 93 -4.04 1.91 -14.17
CA GLY A 93 -5.13 0.97 -14.25
C GLY A 93 -4.99 -0.08 -13.14
N ARG A 94 -4.66 -1.30 -13.52
CA ARG A 94 -4.46 -2.42 -12.61
C ARG A 94 -3.06 -3.03 -12.73
N ASP A 95 -2.12 -2.33 -13.34
CA ASP A 95 -0.82 -2.92 -13.68
C ASP A 95 -0.09 -3.48 -12.47
N ILE A 96 0.07 -2.70 -11.42
CA ILE A 96 0.80 -3.14 -10.23
C ILE A 96 -0.06 -4.05 -9.36
N TYR A 97 -1.36 -3.77 -9.29
CA TYR A 97 -2.33 -4.63 -8.62
C TYR A 97 -2.23 -6.07 -9.18
N ASP A 98 -2.21 -6.21 -10.50
CA ASP A 98 -2.10 -7.53 -11.15
C ASP A 98 -0.70 -8.11 -11.01
N LEU A 99 0.34 -7.27 -11.09
CA LEU A 99 1.73 -7.70 -10.93
C LEU A 99 1.95 -8.39 -9.58
N TYR A 100 1.28 -7.89 -8.53
CA TYR A 100 1.39 -8.45 -7.19
C TYR A 100 0.30 -9.48 -6.87
N ASN A 101 -0.44 -9.93 -7.88
CA ASN A 101 -1.46 -10.96 -7.77
C ASN A 101 -2.56 -10.63 -6.75
N CYS A 102 -2.96 -9.36 -6.67
CA CYS A 102 -4.03 -8.95 -5.78
C CYS A 102 -5.38 -9.43 -6.30
N ASP A 103 -6.24 -9.88 -5.39
CA ASP A 103 -7.58 -10.39 -5.70
C ASP A 103 -8.71 -9.49 -5.21
N GLY A 104 -8.39 -8.39 -4.60
CA GLY A 104 -9.41 -7.48 -4.06
C GLY A 104 -8.77 -6.30 -3.38
N VAL A 105 -9.58 -5.38 -2.93
CA VAL A 105 -9.13 -4.23 -2.15
C VAL A 105 -9.86 -4.21 -0.81
N PRO A 106 -9.17 -3.93 0.30
CA PRO A 106 -7.73 -3.65 0.35
C PRO A 106 -6.89 -4.91 0.22
N SER A 107 -5.73 -4.79 -0.38
CA SER A 107 -4.70 -5.83 -0.36
C SER A 107 -3.44 -5.24 0.26
N THR A 108 -2.76 -6.01 1.10
CA THR A 108 -1.59 -5.54 1.83
C THR A 108 -0.41 -6.45 1.51
N ILE A 109 0.69 -5.85 1.08
CA ILE A 109 1.92 -6.56 0.76
C ILE A 109 3.00 -6.08 1.72
N ILE A 110 3.67 -7.01 2.39
CA ILE A 110 4.76 -6.69 3.31
C ILE A 110 6.06 -7.18 2.72
N ILE A 111 6.99 -6.24 2.56
CA ILE A 111 8.28 -6.46 1.93
C ILE A 111 9.37 -6.17 2.98
N ASP A 112 10.34 -7.09 3.10
CA ASP A 112 11.40 -6.94 4.08
C ASP A 112 12.47 -5.96 3.58
N ARG A 113 13.49 -5.73 4.42
CA ARG A 113 14.56 -4.77 4.13
C ARG A 113 15.42 -5.17 2.92
N GLU A 114 15.36 -6.44 2.53
CA GLU A 114 16.11 -6.95 1.40
C GLU A 114 15.31 -6.94 0.10
N GLY A 115 14.04 -6.49 0.17
CA GLY A 115 13.18 -6.40 -1.00
C GLY A 115 12.39 -7.66 -1.29
N LYS A 116 12.25 -8.56 -0.32
CA LYS A 116 11.51 -9.81 -0.50
C LYS A 116 10.12 -9.71 0.09
N ILE A 117 9.13 -10.28 -0.60
CA ILE A 117 7.77 -10.37 -0.09
C ILE A 117 7.74 -11.41 1.02
N VAL A 118 7.38 -11.00 2.22
CA VAL A 118 7.27 -11.91 3.37
C VAL A 118 5.84 -12.23 3.72
N ALA A 119 4.88 -11.41 3.29
CA ALA A 119 3.46 -11.68 3.53
C ALA A 119 2.60 -10.91 2.52
N SER A 120 1.46 -11.51 2.17
CA SER A 120 0.43 -10.89 1.33
C SER A 120 -0.92 -11.17 1.96
N PHE A 121 -1.73 -10.13 2.12
CA PHE A 121 -3.05 -10.23 2.74
C PHE A 121 -4.10 -9.68 1.80
N GLY A 122 -5.22 -10.38 1.69
CA GLY A 122 -6.37 -9.93 0.91
C GLY A 122 -7.33 -9.09 1.73
N ASP A 123 -8.48 -8.82 1.15
CA ASP A 123 -9.51 -7.95 1.74
C ASP A 123 -10.19 -8.53 2.98
N LYS A 124 -10.06 -9.83 3.20
CA LYS A 124 -10.68 -10.53 4.35
C LYS A 124 -9.72 -10.75 5.51
N ALA A 125 -8.45 -10.37 5.38
CA ALA A 125 -7.48 -10.64 6.42
C ALA A 125 -7.72 -9.75 7.66
N PRO A 126 -7.66 -10.34 8.88
CA PRO A 126 -7.76 -9.53 10.10
C PRO A 126 -6.58 -8.56 10.21
N PHE A 127 -6.86 -7.35 10.68
CA PHE A 127 -5.82 -6.33 10.82
C PHE A 127 -4.69 -6.79 11.77
N LEU A 128 -5.03 -7.54 12.81
CA LEU A 128 -4.02 -8.04 13.76
C LEU A 128 -3.00 -8.96 13.09
N ASP A 129 -3.42 -9.73 12.08
CA ASP A 129 -2.48 -10.58 11.33
C ASP A 129 -1.48 -9.72 10.54
N VAL A 130 -1.94 -8.60 10.00
CA VAL A 130 -1.08 -7.66 9.30
C VAL A 130 -0.06 -7.05 10.26
N VAL A 131 -0.52 -6.60 11.44
CA VAL A 131 0.35 -6.02 12.47
C VAL A 131 1.41 -7.02 12.92
N GLU A 132 1.03 -8.28 13.13
CA GLU A 132 1.96 -9.33 13.52
C GLU A 132 3.04 -9.54 12.46
N ALA A 133 2.64 -9.59 11.20
CA ALA A 133 3.59 -9.76 10.09
C ALA A 133 4.54 -8.57 9.98
N ILE A 134 4.06 -7.35 10.20
CA ILE A 134 4.89 -6.15 10.21
C ILE A 134 5.95 -6.26 11.32
N GLY A 135 5.57 -6.74 12.50
CA GLY A 135 6.50 -6.90 13.61
C GLY A 135 7.67 -7.82 13.30
N LYS A 136 7.51 -8.73 12.34
CA LYS A 136 8.56 -9.68 11.97
C LYS A 136 9.62 -9.10 11.04
N VAL A 137 9.39 -7.93 10.45
CA VAL A 137 10.32 -7.33 9.48
C VAL A 137 11.05 -6.10 10.02
N ILE A 138 10.76 -5.70 11.24
CA ILE A 138 11.43 -4.56 11.88
C ILE A 138 12.31 -4.96 13.05
#